data_fbdbcd8c8cb246213db65e45a9bf4a70
#
_entry.id   fbdbcd8c8cb246213db65e45a9bf4a70
#
_cell.length_a   1.000
_cell.length_b   1.000
_cell.length_c   1.000
_cell.angle_alpha   90.00
_cell.angle_beta   90.00
_cell.angle_gamma   90.00
#
_symmetry.space_group_name_H-M   'P 1'
#
loop_
_entity.id
_entity.type
_entity.pdbx_description
1 polymer ?
#
loop_
_entity_poly.entity_id
_entity_poly.type
_entity_poly.pdbx_seq_one_letter_code
_entity_poly.pdbx_strand_id
1 'polypeptide(L)'
;MGMPCEVNSILKLKSSQGYPEQLHLGSQHQASKEGYRIIPVDVPIPLVDENWLAHADVVIRKLTWENNKTALIFEIQRVYDISFPVK
;
A
#
# COMPACT_ATOMS: atom_id res chain seq x y z
N MET A 1 -18.07 20.11 9.03
CA MET A 1 -17.97 19.06 8.02
C MET A 1 -16.54 18.74 7.73
N GLY A 2 -16.16 17.49 7.82
CA GLY A 2 -14.79 17.07 7.58
C GLY A 2 -14.50 16.80 6.10
N MET A 3 -13.24 16.67 5.77
CA MET A 3 -12.83 16.21 4.44
C MET A 3 -13.21 14.75 4.26
N PRO A 4 -13.63 14.35 3.05
CA PRO A 4 -13.81 12.92 2.78
C PRO A 4 -12.46 12.24 2.76
N CYS A 5 -12.27 11.25 3.62
CA CYS A 5 -11.06 10.41 3.67
C CYS A 5 -11.46 8.96 3.48
N GLU A 6 -10.73 8.27 2.63
CA GLU A 6 -10.94 6.84 2.44
C GLU A 6 -10.07 6.06 3.42
N VAL A 7 -10.68 5.09 4.08
CA VAL A 7 -9.96 4.17 4.96
C VAL A 7 -9.62 2.93 4.16
N ASN A 8 -8.33 2.61 4.09
CA ASN A 8 -7.82 1.49 3.31
C ASN A 8 -7.31 0.38 4.22
N SER A 9 -7.89 -0.81 4.10
CA SER A 9 -7.40 -1.99 4.82
C SER A 9 -6.44 -2.83 3.99
N ILE A 10 -6.23 -2.43 2.74
CA ILE A 10 -5.26 -3.05 1.83
C ILE A 10 -4.46 -1.94 1.17
N LEU A 11 -3.27 -2.26 0.69
CA LEU A 11 -2.48 -1.34 -0.10
C LEU A 11 -2.54 -1.78 -1.56
N LYS A 12 -3.49 -1.20 -2.31
CA LYS A 12 -3.62 -1.48 -3.73
C LYS A 12 -2.86 -0.42 -4.53
N LEU A 13 -1.89 -0.86 -5.31
CA LEU A 13 -1.05 0.04 -6.10
C LEU A 13 -1.02 -0.40 -7.55
N LYS A 14 -1.02 0.59 -8.44
CA LYS A 14 -0.67 0.39 -9.85
C LYS A 14 0.84 0.60 -10.00
N SER A 15 1.40 0.13 -11.10
CA SER A 15 2.83 0.34 -11.37
C SER A 15 3.20 1.82 -11.36
N SER A 16 2.30 2.67 -11.85
CA SER A 16 2.50 4.12 -11.87
C SER A 16 2.44 4.76 -10.48
N GLN A 17 1.94 4.06 -9.48
CA GLN A 17 1.82 4.55 -8.11
C GLN A 17 2.96 4.07 -7.21
N GLY A 18 3.87 3.27 -7.73
CA GLY A 18 5.02 2.79 -6.98
C GLY A 18 4.99 1.32 -6.61
N TYR A 19 4.20 0.50 -7.33
CA TYR A 19 4.22 -0.94 -7.10
C TYR A 19 5.63 -1.48 -7.41
N PRO A 20 6.25 -2.22 -6.47
CA PRO A 20 7.61 -2.71 -6.69
C PRO A 20 7.69 -3.71 -7.84
N GLU A 21 8.76 -3.65 -8.62
CA GLU A 21 9.00 -4.63 -9.66
C GLU A 21 9.32 -6.01 -9.09
N GLN A 22 9.98 -6.01 -7.93
CA GLN A 22 10.32 -7.25 -7.23
C GLN A 22 9.97 -7.10 -5.76
N LEU A 23 9.48 -8.18 -5.17
CA LEU A 23 9.08 -8.22 -3.77
C LEU A 23 10.15 -8.95 -2.97
N HIS A 24 10.92 -8.20 -2.20
CA HIS A 24 11.97 -8.74 -1.33
C HIS A 24 11.61 -8.52 0.12
N LEU A 25 11.70 -9.56 0.92
CA LEU A 25 11.44 -9.47 2.36
C LEU A 25 12.34 -8.42 2.99
N GLY A 26 11.74 -7.51 3.77
CA GLY A 26 12.46 -6.47 4.46
C GLY A 26 12.79 -5.24 3.63
N SER A 27 12.50 -5.24 2.33
CA SER A 27 12.75 -4.07 1.50
C SER A 27 11.71 -2.98 1.73
N GLN A 28 12.14 -1.72 1.59
CA GLN A 28 11.25 -0.57 1.73
C GLN A 28 11.04 0.09 0.37
N HIS A 29 9.83 0.57 0.16
CA HIS A 29 9.43 1.18 -1.11
C HIS A 29 8.58 2.42 -0.85
N GLN A 30 8.58 3.33 -1.80
CA GLN A 30 7.75 4.53 -1.76
C GLN A 30 6.60 4.39 -2.75
N ALA A 31 5.45 4.94 -2.36
CA ALA A 31 4.28 4.94 -3.22
C ALA A 31 3.48 6.21 -2.98
N SER A 32 2.61 6.54 -3.93
CA SER A 32 1.68 7.65 -3.76
C SER A 32 0.31 7.29 -4.34
N LYS A 33 -0.72 7.84 -3.72
CA LYS A 33 -2.11 7.66 -4.15
C LYS A 33 -2.80 9.01 -4.21
N GLU A 34 -3.75 9.15 -5.13
CA GLU A 34 -4.54 10.37 -5.22
C GLU A 34 -5.48 10.49 -4.03
N GLY A 35 -5.68 11.73 -3.58
CA GLY A 35 -6.57 12.04 -2.47
C GLY A 35 -5.92 11.76 -1.11
N TYR A 36 -6.67 12.08 -0.05
CA TYR A 36 -6.23 11.84 1.32
C TYR A 36 -6.80 10.51 1.79
N ARG A 37 -5.91 9.58 2.12
CA ARG A 37 -6.30 8.23 2.51
C ARG A 37 -5.80 7.91 3.90
N ILE A 38 -6.60 7.17 4.65
CA ILE A 38 -6.24 6.67 5.96
C ILE A 38 -5.82 5.22 5.80
N ILE A 39 -4.55 4.95 6.08
CA ILE A 39 -3.98 3.61 5.96
C ILE A 39 -3.32 3.27 7.29
N PRO A 40 -3.59 2.09 7.88
CA PRO A 40 -2.96 1.74 9.16
C PRO A 40 -1.44 1.76 9.08
N VAL A 41 -0.79 2.35 10.08
CA VAL A 41 0.66 2.41 10.20
C VAL A 41 1.10 1.35 11.21
N ASP A 42 2.20 0.67 10.89
CA ASP A 42 2.78 -0.39 11.73
C ASP A 42 1.88 -1.61 11.94
N VAL A 43 0.93 -1.81 11.03
CA VAL A 43 0.04 -2.97 11.03
C VAL A 43 0.19 -3.68 9.69
N PRO A 44 0.37 -5.01 9.66
CA PRO A 44 0.46 -5.72 8.38
C PRO A 44 -0.84 -5.62 7.59
N ILE A 45 -0.72 -5.23 6.33
CA ILE A 45 -1.84 -5.19 5.40
C ILE A 45 -1.41 -5.82 4.07
N PRO A 46 -2.34 -6.39 3.30
CA PRO A 46 -1.99 -6.99 2.02
C PRO A 46 -1.55 -5.94 0.99
N LEU A 47 -0.50 -6.26 0.24
CA LEU A 47 -0.10 -5.49 -0.93
C LEU A 47 -0.78 -6.11 -2.15
N VAL A 48 -1.59 -5.31 -2.83
CA VAL A 48 -2.48 -5.77 -3.89
C VAL A 48 -2.11 -5.05 -5.19
N ASP A 49 -2.08 -5.79 -6.29
CA ASP A 49 -1.81 -5.21 -7.60
C ASP A 49 -3.09 -4.64 -8.23
N GLU A 50 -2.96 -4.10 -9.44
CA GLU A 50 -4.10 -3.50 -10.12
C GLU A 50 -5.17 -4.50 -10.53
N ASN A 51 -4.86 -5.79 -10.51
CA ASN A 51 -5.79 -6.88 -10.81
C ASN A 51 -6.46 -7.45 -9.57
N TRP A 52 -6.29 -6.79 -8.40
CA TRP A 52 -6.86 -7.21 -7.12
C TRP A 52 -6.29 -8.53 -6.60
N LEU A 53 -5.03 -8.80 -6.93
CA LEU A 53 -4.32 -9.97 -6.41
C LEU A 53 -3.36 -9.54 -5.31
N ALA A 54 -3.45 -10.18 -4.16
CA ALA A 54 -2.54 -9.94 -3.04
C ALA A 54 -1.28 -10.78 -3.22
N HIS A 55 -0.12 -10.15 -3.07
CA HIS A 55 1.17 -10.80 -3.29
C HIS A 55 2.06 -10.80 -2.05
N ALA A 56 1.80 -9.93 -1.09
CA ALA A 56 2.66 -9.80 0.08
C ALA A 56 1.92 -9.10 1.22
N ASP A 57 2.42 -9.27 2.44
CA ASP A 57 2.05 -8.41 3.56
C ASP A 57 3.07 -7.30 3.67
N VAL A 58 2.60 -6.08 3.85
CA VAL A 58 3.45 -4.90 4.03
C VAL A 58 3.02 -4.14 5.27
N VAL A 59 3.96 -3.38 5.81
CA VAL A 59 3.71 -2.50 6.94
C VAL A 59 4.04 -1.08 6.52
N ILE A 60 3.10 -0.16 6.72
CA ILE A 60 3.32 1.24 6.40
C ILE A 60 4.20 1.84 7.50
N ARG A 61 5.33 2.40 7.09
CA ARG A 61 6.28 3.01 8.03
C ARG A 61 6.12 4.51 8.12
N LYS A 62 5.63 5.15 7.05
CA LYS A 62 5.42 6.59 7.04
C LYS A 62 4.27 6.92 6.12
N LEU A 63 3.43 7.86 6.55
CA LEU A 63 2.29 8.32 5.77
C LEU A 63 2.30 9.85 5.80
N THR A 64 2.23 10.48 4.63
CA THR A 64 2.25 11.93 4.50
C THR A 64 1.13 12.38 3.58
N TRP A 65 0.35 13.35 4.03
CA TRP A 65 -0.70 13.97 3.22
C TRP A 65 -0.21 15.33 2.73
N GLU A 66 -0.17 15.50 1.41
CA GLU A 66 0.33 16.73 0.84
C GLU A 66 -0.23 16.92 -0.56
N ASN A 67 -0.66 18.13 -0.88
CA ASN A 67 -1.12 18.51 -2.22
C ASN A 67 -2.20 17.57 -2.78
N ASN A 68 -3.17 17.21 -1.94
CA ASN A 68 -4.28 16.32 -2.30
C ASN A 68 -3.81 14.91 -2.70
N LYS A 69 -2.69 14.49 -2.13
CA LYS A 69 -2.14 13.15 -2.35
C LYS A 69 -1.70 12.54 -1.03
N THR A 70 -1.63 11.22 -1.03
CA THR A 70 -1.09 10.46 0.09
C THR A 70 0.21 9.82 -0.36
N ALA A 71 1.32 10.24 0.23
CA ALA A 71 2.62 9.62 0.00
C ALA A 71 2.91 8.67 1.15
N LEU A 72 3.50 7.53 0.85
CA LEU A 72 3.77 6.55 1.89
C LEU A 72 5.07 5.79 1.63
N ILE A 73 5.63 5.27 2.72
CA ILE A 73 6.77 4.36 2.68
C ILE A 73 6.30 3.08 3.35
N PHE A 74 6.47 1.96 2.68
CA PHE A 74 6.07 0.66 3.21
C PHE A 74 7.22 -0.32 3.14
N GLU A 75 7.18 -1.30 4.03
CA GLU A 75 8.19 -2.36 4.12
C GLU A 75 7.52 -3.70 3.92
N ILE A 76 8.14 -4.56 3.12
CA ILE A 76 7.61 -5.89 2.85
C ILE A 76 7.95 -6.80 4.03
N GLN A 77 6.90 -7.30 4.68
CA GLN A 77 7.04 -8.16 5.87
C GLN A 77 6.97 -9.64 5.53
N ARG A 78 6.24 -9.98 4.48
CA ARG A 78 6.06 -11.36 4.08
C ARG A 78 5.69 -11.39 2.59
N VAL A 79 6.32 -12.28 1.83
CA VAL A 79 5.96 -12.51 0.44
C VAL A 79 5.18 -13.83 0.37
N TYR A 80 4.01 -13.80 -0.29
CA TYR A 80 3.17 -14.99 -0.41
C TYR A 80 3.76 -15.94 -1.45
N ASP A 81 3.66 -17.24 -1.18
CA ASP A 81 4.07 -18.25 -2.15
C ASP A 81 3.12 -18.29 -3.34
N ILE A 82 1.83 -18.02 -3.08
CA ILE A 82 0.80 -18.00 -4.11
C ILE A 82 -0.04 -16.75 -3.90
N SER A 83 -0.21 -15.94 -4.97
CA SER A 83 -1.10 -14.79 -4.91
C SER A 83 -2.55 -15.24 -4.81
N PHE A 84 -3.39 -14.41 -4.19
CA PHE A 84 -4.80 -14.72 -4.07
C PHE A 84 -5.65 -13.46 -4.27
N PRO A 85 -6.89 -13.61 -4.77
CA PRO A 85 -7.76 -12.47 -5.00
C PRO A 85 -8.33 -11.93 -3.69
N VAL A 86 -8.45 -10.60 -3.61
CA VAL A 86 -9.00 -9.91 -2.44
C VAL A 86 -10.29 -9.14 -2.78
N LYS A 87 -10.82 -9.38 -3.96
CA LYS A 87 -12.04 -8.73 -4.40
C LYS A 87 -13.14 -9.75 -4.65
#